data_9151a1c61ccc900df16d88ecb5ff2737
#
_entry.id   9151a1c61ccc900df16d88ecb5ff2737
#
_cell.length_a   1.000
_cell.length_b   1.000
_cell.length_c   1.000
_cell.angle_alpha   90.00
_cell.angle_beta   90.00
_cell.angle_gamma   90.00
#
_symmetry.space_group_name_H-M   'P 1'
#
loop_
_entity.id
_entity.type
_entity.pdbx_description
1 polymer ?
#
loop_
_entity_poly.entity_id
_entity_poly.type
_entity_poly.pdbx_seq_one_letter_code
_entity_poly.pdbx_strand_id
1 'polypeptide(L)'
;MNILIEDILAVLPGGVEICTVYISDGLIASVSAAPDGFIADKVISGSGKMLIPGLVNAHTHAAMTIFRNSADDLLFNDWLFGRIMPMEEKLTGDDCYWGTMLAIMEMLSTGTTSFIDMYYFTDNCARAIEESGIRAVYSRGMAGDVSVAEEKLRATLDEYDRWKGRDNLSFMLGPHAPYTCDEGFQREVAAEARRQGLPINTHISESLAEIGTIRDQYGCTPVELLDKNGLLTDTTVAAHCVHVTDDDIELLVRRGVHVVTNPVSNLKLANGVAPVPKMLKAGVRVALGTDSASSNNSLNMFRELSVLALVHKGISHDAQAVTAREGLTIATKNGALAMGRSDIGELKPGNVADMVVLDLDRPNMQPVNDPIAALAYSANGSEVETAIVGGRILMENRELLTIERERVIYEVSKICERIGTV
;
A
#
# COMPACT_ATOMS: atom_id res chain seq x y z
N MET A 1 -11.79 16.85 -17.33
CA MET A 1 -10.62 17.06 -18.21
C MET A 1 -10.42 15.82 -19.04
N ASN A 2 -10.32 15.99 -20.34
CA ASN A 2 -10.04 14.91 -21.29
C ASN A 2 -8.54 14.85 -21.55
N ILE A 3 -7.93 13.67 -21.33
CA ILE A 3 -6.50 13.45 -21.57
C ILE A 3 -6.36 12.42 -22.68
N LEU A 4 -5.50 12.72 -23.64
CA LEU A 4 -5.07 11.82 -24.70
C LEU A 4 -3.61 11.41 -24.44
N ILE A 5 -3.33 10.10 -24.40
CA ILE A 5 -1.97 9.57 -24.34
C ILE A 5 -1.72 8.85 -25.66
N GLU A 6 -0.91 9.43 -26.54
CA GLU A 6 -0.69 8.95 -27.90
C GLU A 6 0.49 7.99 -28.00
N ASP A 7 0.32 6.92 -28.79
CA ASP A 7 1.40 6.01 -29.22
C ASP A 7 2.30 5.50 -28.07
N ILE A 8 1.69 5.07 -26.96
CA ILE A 8 2.40 4.62 -25.77
C ILE A 8 2.47 3.10 -25.68
N LEU A 9 3.59 2.56 -25.21
CA LEU A 9 3.72 1.14 -24.87
C LEU A 9 2.95 0.86 -23.59
N ALA A 10 1.74 0.30 -23.69
CA ALA A 10 0.85 0.12 -22.56
C ALA A 10 0.81 -1.32 -22.04
N VAL A 11 0.84 -1.49 -20.71
CA VAL A 11 0.65 -2.77 -20.03
C VAL A 11 -0.86 -2.97 -19.78
N LEU A 12 -1.49 -3.70 -20.70
CA LEU A 12 -2.92 -4.00 -20.68
C LEU A 12 -3.21 -5.39 -20.07
N PRO A 13 -4.45 -5.70 -19.68
CA PRO A 13 -4.80 -7.04 -19.19
C PRO A 13 -4.47 -8.17 -20.17
N GLY A 14 -4.58 -7.93 -21.48
CA GLY A 14 -4.29 -8.88 -22.56
C GLY A 14 -2.82 -9.03 -22.92
N GLY A 15 -1.96 -8.12 -22.50
CA GLY A 15 -0.54 -8.10 -22.90
C GLY A 15 0.05 -6.70 -22.92
N VAL A 16 1.17 -6.56 -23.60
CA VAL A 16 1.85 -5.25 -23.78
C VAL A 16 1.82 -4.89 -25.26
N GLU A 17 1.28 -3.73 -25.57
CA GLU A 17 1.18 -3.23 -26.95
C GLU A 17 1.29 -1.71 -27.03
N ILE A 18 1.63 -1.20 -28.21
CA ILE A 18 1.59 0.24 -28.49
C ILE A 18 0.16 0.61 -28.82
N CYS A 19 -0.42 1.54 -28.08
CA CYS A 19 -1.78 2.00 -28.27
C CYS A 19 -1.93 3.47 -27.89
N THR A 20 -3.11 4.02 -28.19
CA THR A 20 -3.52 5.35 -27.72
C THR A 20 -4.60 5.20 -26.66
N VAL A 21 -4.45 5.91 -25.54
CA VAL A 21 -5.39 5.83 -24.42
C VAL A 21 -6.14 7.14 -24.29
N TYR A 22 -7.47 7.04 -24.19
CA TYR A 22 -8.41 8.16 -24.07
C TYR A 22 -8.99 8.18 -22.67
N ILE A 23 -8.81 9.28 -21.97
CA ILE A 23 -9.33 9.48 -20.60
C ILE A 23 -10.38 10.60 -20.65
N SER A 24 -11.55 10.36 -20.12
CA SER A 24 -12.63 11.32 -19.96
C SER A 24 -13.34 11.11 -18.62
N ASP A 25 -13.71 12.21 -17.97
CA ASP A 25 -14.43 12.19 -16.67
C ASP A 25 -13.79 11.30 -15.61
N GLY A 26 -12.45 11.24 -15.59
CA GLY A 26 -11.70 10.44 -14.63
C GLY A 26 -11.58 8.95 -14.96
N LEU A 27 -12.19 8.50 -16.07
CA LEU A 27 -12.21 7.11 -16.49
C LEU A 27 -11.37 6.89 -17.75
N ILE A 28 -10.87 5.69 -17.94
CA ILE A 28 -10.33 5.22 -19.22
C ILE A 28 -11.53 5.04 -20.16
N ALA A 29 -11.77 6.00 -21.02
CA ALA A 29 -12.91 5.99 -21.94
C ALA A 29 -12.73 4.97 -23.05
N SER A 30 -11.49 4.84 -23.57
CA SER A 30 -11.16 3.89 -24.63
C SER A 30 -9.67 3.62 -24.69
N VAL A 31 -9.31 2.48 -25.29
CA VAL A 31 -7.95 2.10 -25.69
C VAL A 31 -7.98 1.85 -27.19
N SER A 32 -7.02 2.42 -27.93
CA SER A 32 -6.80 2.34 -29.39
C SER A 32 -7.83 3.10 -30.25
N ALA A 33 -9.13 3.09 -29.92
CA ALA A 33 -10.17 3.73 -30.74
C ALA A 33 -10.63 5.04 -30.11
N ALA A 34 -10.66 6.13 -30.87
CA ALA A 34 -11.15 7.40 -30.37
C ALA A 34 -12.66 7.32 -30.08
N PRO A 35 -13.12 7.75 -28.89
CA PRO A 35 -14.54 7.90 -28.61
C PRO A 35 -15.17 8.97 -29.51
N ASP A 36 -16.44 8.81 -29.85
CA ASP A 36 -17.17 9.78 -30.67
C ASP A 36 -17.15 11.17 -30.04
N GLY A 37 -16.72 12.17 -30.81
CA GLY A 37 -16.67 13.56 -30.35
C GLY A 37 -15.60 13.87 -29.30
N PHE A 38 -14.65 12.97 -29.05
CA PHE A 38 -13.58 13.21 -28.08
C PHE A 38 -12.70 14.39 -28.53
N ILE A 39 -12.56 15.38 -27.66
CA ILE A 39 -11.63 16.51 -27.82
C ILE A 39 -10.72 16.53 -26.59
N ALA A 40 -9.42 16.42 -26.81
CA ALA A 40 -8.44 16.42 -25.73
C ALA A 40 -8.21 17.84 -25.19
N ASP A 41 -8.27 17.99 -23.87
CA ASP A 41 -7.79 19.18 -23.16
C ASP A 41 -6.27 19.12 -22.97
N LYS A 42 -5.72 17.90 -22.86
CA LYS A 42 -4.31 17.62 -22.65
C LYS A 42 -3.87 16.44 -23.53
N VAL A 43 -2.73 16.58 -24.19
CA VAL A 43 -2.09 15.51 -24.95
C VAL A 43 -0.74 15.17 -24.31
N ILE A 44 -0.50 13.88 -24.08
CA ILE A 44 0.76 13.32 -23.60
C ILE A 44 1.34 12.44 -24.71
N SER A 45 2.53 12.76 -25.19
CA SER A 45 3.24 11.92 -26.15
C SER A 45 3.79 10.67 -25.47
N GLY A 46 3.45 9.50 -25.99
CA GLY A 46 3.91 8.20 -25.50
C GLY A 46 5.17 7.66 -26.16
N SER A 47 5.71 8.37 -27.16
CA SER A 47 6.93 7.93 -27.87
C SER A 47 8.09 7.77 -26.89
N GLY A 48 8.71 6.58 -26.86
CA GLY A 48 9.79 6.26 -25.93
C GLY A 48 9.33 6.08 -24.47
N LYS A 49 8.03 5.92 -24.22
CA LYS A 49 7.46 5.80 -22.87
C LYS A 49 6.61 4.54 -22.70
N MET A 50 6.39 4.17 -21.44
CA MET A 50 5.53 3.06 -21.05
C MET A 50 4.41 3.55 -20.12
N LEU A 51 3.20 3.06 -20.35
CA LEU A 51 2.05 3.28 -19.47
C LEU A 51 1.74 2.00 -18.69
N ILE A 52 1.67 2.14 -17.39
CA ILE A 52 1.28 1.05 -16.48
C ILE A 52 0.08 1.47 -15.61
N PRO A 53 -0.70 0.50 -15.09
CA PRO A 53 -1.59 0.80 -13.96
C PRO A 53 -0.78 1.40 -12.82
N GLY A 54 -1.34 2.36 -12.11
CA GLY A 54 -0.71 2.87 -10.91
C GLY A 54 -0.39 1.75 -9.91
N LEU A 55 0.78 1.80 -9.29
CA LEU A 55 1.16 0.85 -8.25
C LEU A 55 0.32 1.12 -7.00
N VAL A 56 -0.06 0.05 -6.30
CA VAL A 56 -0.86 0.11 -5.08
C VAL A 56 -0.02 -0.36 -3.91
N ASN A 57 0.26 0.53 -2.97
CA ASN A 57 0.95 0.20 -1.73
C ASN A 57 -0.08 -0.26 -0.69
N ALA A 58 -0.27 -1.57 -0.57
CA ALA A 58 -1.40 -2.13 0.17
C ALA A 58 -1.20 -2.17 1.70
N HIS A 59 -0.06 -1.70 2.22
CA HIS A 59 0.19 -1.56 3.66
C HIS A 59 1.28 -0.54 3.93
N THR A 60 0.94 0.52 4.67
CA THR A 60 1.84 1.58 5.10
C THR A 60 1.54 2.08 6.51
N HIS A 61 2.51 2.84 7.05
CA HIS A 61 2.36 3.78 8.15
C HIS A 61 2.95 5.12 7.67
N ALA A 62 2.19 5.82 6.81
CA ALA A 62 2.70 6.91 5.99
C ALA A 62 3.38 8.02 6.79
N ALA A 63 2.80 8.45 7.92
CA ALA A 63 3.37 9.51 8.75
C ALA A 63 4.73 9.13 9.37
N MET A 64 5.08 7.83 9.44
CA MET A 64 6.38 7.36 9.96
C MET A 64 7.57 7.67 9.04
N THR A 65 7.38 8.36 7.91
CA THR A 65 8.49 8.95 7.15
C THR A 65 9.36 9.87 7.98
N ILE A 66 8.81 10.47 9.04
CA ILE A 66 9.53 11.27 10.05
C ILE A 66 10.61 10.44 10.77
N PHE A 67 10.42 9.13 10.91
CA PHE A 67 11.34 8.23 11.62
C PHE A 67 12.31 7.49 10.69
N ARG A 68 12.34 7.84 9.42
CA ARG A 68 13.27 7.24 8.45
C ARG A 68 14.72 7.35 8.93
N ASN A 69 15.46 6.25 8.90
CA ASN A 69 16.86 6.16 9.30
C ASN A 69 17.16 6.47 10.80
N SER A 70 16.15 6.46 11.67
CA SER A 70 16.34 6.79 13.09
C SER A 70 16.41 5.57 14.02
N ALA A 71 16.13 4.38 13.50
CA ALA A 71 16.03 3.13 14.28
C ALA A 71 16.50 1.91 13.46
N ASP A 72 17.64 2.05 12.77
CA ASP A 72 18.20 0.96 11.96
C ASP A 72 19.02 -0.03 12.79
N ASP A 73 19.16 -1.26 12.29
CA ASP A 73 20.00 -2.35 12.86
C ASP A 73 19.66 -2.72 14.31
N LEU A 74 18.37 -2.66 14.68
CA LEU A 74 17.85 -3.05 15.97
C LEU A 74 17.03 -4.35 15.88
N LEU A 75 17.01 -5.12 16.96
CA LEU A 75 16.08 -6.24 17.11
C LEU A 75 14.64 -5.71 17.16
N PHE A 76 13.65 -6.50 16.70
CA PHE A 76 12.26 -6.09 16.58
C PHE A 76 11.69 -5.40 17.85
N ASN A 77 11.89 -6.01 19.03
CA ASN A 77 11.40 -5.44 20.29
C ASN A 77 12.12 -4.15 20.67
N ASP A 78 13.44 -4.07 20.46
CA ASP A 78 14.22 -2.86 20.71
C ASP A 78 13.86 -1.75 19.74
N TRP A 79 13.60 -2.12 18.48
CA TRP A 79 13.09 -1.21 17.45
C TRP A 79 11.72 -0.65 17.83
N LEU A 80 10.72 -1.51 18.07
CA LEU A 80 9.34 -1.09 18.29
C LEU A 80 9.16 -0.40 19.65
N PHE A 81 9.45 -1.14 20.76
CA PHE A 81 9.17 -0.66 22.11
C PHE A 81 10.27 0.23 22.67
N GLY A 82 11.52 0.01 22.27
CA GLY A 82 12.67 0.76 22.75
C GLY A 82 12.89 2.09 22.02
N ARG A 83 12.47 2.20 20.74
CA ARG A 83 12.79 3.37 19.92
C ARG A 83 11.56 4.01 19.28
N ILE A 84 10.75 3.26 18.52
CA ILE A 84 9.65 3.83 17.74
C ILE A 84 8.54 4.38 18.62
N MET A 85 7.95 3.56 19.51
CA MET A 85 6.85 4.01 20.37
C MET A 85 7.19 5.25 21.20
N PRO A 86 8.38 5.35 21.85
CA PRO A 86 8.76 6.58 22.58
C PRO A 86 8.92 7.83 21.69
N MET A 87 9.18 7.65 20.37
CA MET A 87 9.19 8.78 19.43
C MET A 87 7.76 9.13 18.98
N GLU A 88 6.91 8.14 18.77
CA GLU A 88 5.50 8.35 18.39
C GLU A 88 4.72 9.13 19.45
N GLU A 89 5.00 8.90 20.75
CA GLU A 89 4.39 9.66 21.86
C GLU A 89 4.62 11.17 21.78
N LYS A 90 5.65 11.63 21.04
CA LYS A 90 5.98 13.05 20.85
C LYS A 90 5.27 13.68 19.66
N LEU A 91 4.60 12.87 18.81
CA LEU A 91 3.96 13.36 17.61
C LEU A 91 2.66 14.11 17.94
N THR A 92 2.43 15.13 17.15
CA THR A 92 1.16 15.86 17.08
C THR A 92 0.42 15.54 15.77
N GLY A 93 -0.83 15.95 15.67
CA GLY A 93 -1.59 15.79 14.42
C GLY A 93 -0.92 16.50 13.23
N ASP A 94 -0.35 17.70 13.45
CA ASP A 94 0.34 18.43 12.37
C ASP A 94 1.63 17.73 11.93
N ASP A 95 2.33 17.06 12.83
CA ASP A 95 3.48 16.23 12.45
C ASP A 95 3.04 15.08 11.54
N CYS A 96 1.93 14.42 11.87
CA CYS A 96 1.38 13.34 11.04
C CYS A 96 0.91 13.85 9.68
N TYR A 97 0.37 15.06 9.58
CA TYR A 97 0.06 15.68 8.29
C TYR A 97 1.32 15.82 7.41
N TRP A 98 2.40 16.41 7.95
CA TRP A 98 3.63 16.63 7.18
C TRP A 98 4.36 15.31 6.86
N GLY A 99 4.38 14.36 7.80
CA GLY A 99 4.92 13.02 7.55
C GLY A 99 4.16 12.28 6.45
N THR A 100 2.82 12.36 6.45
CA THR A 100 1.96 11.79 5.40
C THR A 100 2.19 12.49 4.06
N MET A 101 2.33 13.82 4.04
CA MET A 101 2.69 14.56 2.80
C MET A 101 4.04 14.12 2.23
N LEU A 102 5.06 13.92 3.10
CA LEU A 102 6.36 13.39 2.66
C LEU A 102 6.24 11.98 2.07
N ALA A 103 5.43 11.13 2.69
CA ALA A 103 5.14 9.79 2.17
C ALA A 103 4.48 9.84 0.79
N ILE A 104 3.45 10.66 0.64
CA ILE A 104 2.70 10.81 -0.63
C ILE A 104 3.63 11.36 -1.72
N MET A 105 4.48 12.31 -1.38
CA MET A 105 5.47 12.86 -2.30
C MET A 105 6.40 11.77 -2.84
N GLU A 106 6.92 10.88 -1.98
CA GLU A 106 7.76 9.75 -2.39
C GLU A 106 6.95 8.74 -3.21
N MET A 107 5.76 8.37 -2.76
CA MET A 107 4.88 7.42 -3.45
C MET A 107 4.54 7.87 -4.87
N LEU A 108 4.06 9.10 -5.06
CA LEU A 108 3.78 9.64 -6.41
C LEU A 108 5.03 9.69 -7.27
N SER A 109 6.17 10.11 -6.70
CA SER A 109 7.45 10.21 -7.43
C SER A 109 8.02 8.85 -7.86
N THR A 110 7.53 7.77 -7.28
CA THR A 110 7.93 6.38 -7.57
C THR A 110 6.79 5.52 -8.11
N GLY A 111 5.70 6.13 -8.60
CA GLY A 111 4.66 5.46 -9.36
C GLY A 111 3.53 4.82 -8.54
N THR A 112 3.46 5.07 -7.25
CA THR A 112 2.32 4.66 -6.42
C THR A 112 1.20 5.70 -6.53
N THR A 113 0.02 5.27 -6.94
CA THR A 113 -1.17 6.13 -7.10
C THR A 113 -2.21 5.94 -6.01
N SER A 114 -2.08 4.85 -5.25
CA SER A 114 -3.00 4.54 -4.17
C SER A 114 -2.34 3.70 -3.07
N PHE A 115 -2.83 3.84 -1.83
CA PHE A 115 -2.26 3.11 -0.69
C PHE A 115 -3.29 2.81 0.40
N ILE A 116 -2.99 1.79 1.24
CA ILE A 116 -3.69 1.51 2.48
C ILE A 116 -2.78 1.95 3.62
N ASP A 117 -3.29 2.79 4.51
CA ASP A 117 -2.57 3.32 5.65
C ASP A 117 -3.16 2.89 6.98
N MET A 118 -2.31 2.70 7.98
CA MET A 118 -2.71 2.54 9.37
C MET A 118 -1.91 3.50 10.22
N TYR A 119 -2.56 4.53 10.79
CA TYR A 119 -1.87 5.44 11.70
C TYR A 119 -2.82 6.14 12.68
N TYR A 120 -2.31 7.16 13.37
CA TYR A 120 -3.05 8.01 14.31
C TYR A 120 -3.45 9.33 13.67
N PHE A 121 -4.24 10.15 14.36
CA PHE A 121 -4.63 11.51 13.94
C PHE A 121 -5.31 11.54 12.56
N THR A 122 -6.40 10.80 12.45
CA THR A 122 -7.18 10.62 11.19
C THR A 122 -7.42 11.94 10.46
N ASP A 123 -7.87 13.00 11.15
CA ASP A 123 -8.19 14.28 10.51
C ASP A 123 -7.00 14.90 9.79
N ASN A 124 -5.79 14.78 10.37
CA ASN A 124 -4.58 15.36 9.79
C ASN A 124 -4.08 14.53 8.59
N CYS A 125 -4.06 13.21 8.71
CA CYS A 125 -3.68 12.32 7.61
C CYS A 125 -4.69 12.39 6.45
N ALA A 126 -6.00 12.41 6.75
CA ALA A 126 -7.07 12.56 5.75
C ALA A 126 -6.96 13.88 4.99
N ARG A 127 -6.61 14.99 5.68
CA ARG A 127 -6.35 16.28 5.05
C ARG A 127 -5.18 16.20 4.07
N ALA A 128 -4.08 15.55 4.43
CA ALA A 128 -2.93 15.36 3.54
C ALA A 128 -3.31 14.53 2.28
N ILE A 129 -4.11 13.48 2.44
CA ILE A 129 -4.61 12.66 1.35
C ILE A 129 -5.53 13.49 0.43
N GLU A 130 -6.47 14.26 0.99
CA GLU A 130 -7.40 15.08 0.20
C GLU A 130 -6.65 16.17 -0.58
N GLU A 131 -5.78 16.93 0.08
CA GLU A 131 -5.04 18.04 -0.53
C GLU A 131 -4.08 17.56 -1.62
N SER A 132 -3.43 16.42 -1.45
CA SER A 132 -2.53 15.85 -2.45
C SER A 132 -3.26 15.27 -3.66
N GLY A 133 -4.49 14.79 -3.47
CA GLY A 133 -5.30 14.13 -4.49
C GLY A 133 -4.96 12.66 -4.73
N ILE A 134 -4.00 12.08 -4.02
CA ILE A 134 -3.71 10.63 -4.08
C ILE A 134 -4.90 9.83 -3.55
N ARG A 135 -5.04 8.59 -3.96
CA ARG A 135 -6.10 7.71 -3.45
C ARG A 135 -5.61 6.94 -2.22
N ALA A 136 -6.46 6.85 -1.18
CA ALA A 136 -6.11 6.07 0.01
C ALA A 136 -7.31 5.36 0.63
N VAL A 137 -7.00 4.27 1.32
CA VAL A 137 -7.85 3.69 2.36
C VAL A 137 -7.13 3.90 3.68
N TYR A 138 -7.78 4.60 4.60
CA TYR A 138 -7.18 4.91 5.89
C TYR A 138 -7.78 4.05 6.99
N SER A 139 -6.93 3.56 7.89
CA SER A 139 -7.36 2.89 9.12
C SER A 139 -6.70 3.54 10.33
N ARG A 140 -7.52 3.95 11.31
CA ARG A 140 -6.98 4.40 12.59
C ARG A 140 -6.48 3.19 13.36
N GLY A 141 -5.19 3.19 13.73
CA GLY A 141 -4.59 2.16 14.57
C GLY A 141 -5.22 2.15 15.97
N MET A 142 -5.72 0.99 16.36
CA MET A 142 -6.36 0.79 17.68
C MET A 142 -5.72 -0.41 18.39
N ALA A 143 -5.42 -0.26 19.68
CA ALA A 143 -4.94 -1.33 20.55
C ALA A 143 -5.58 -1.19 21.94
N GLY A 144 -5.64 -2.27 22.68
CA GLY A 144 -6.15 -2.28 24.04
C GLY A 144 -6.96 -3.52 24.39
N ASP A 145 -7.56 -3.48 25.56
CA ASP A 145 -8.50 -4.48 26.04
C ASP A 145 -9.97 -4.05 25.81
N VAL A 146 -10.89 -4.94 26.13
CA VAL A 146 -12.32 -4.72 25.91
C VAL A 146 -12.86 -3.48 26.63
N SER A 147 -12.25 -3.05 27.73
CA SER A 147 -12.75 -1.91 28.54
C SER A 147 -12.67 -0.57 27.80
N VAL A 148 -11.76 -0.45 26.82
CA VAL A 148 -11.57 0.76 26.00
C VAL A 148 -12.13 0.64 24.57
N ALA A 149 -12.68 -0.52 24.20
CA ALA A 149 -13.09 -0.82 22.82
C ALA A 149 -14.21 0.14 22.35
N GLU A 150 -15.29 0.30 23.13
CA GLU A 150 -16.43 1.14 22.79
C GLU A 150 -16.00 2.61 22.56
N GLU A 151 -15.19 3.16 23.46
CA GLU A 151 -14.70 4.53 23.35
C GLU A 151 -13.86 4.73 22.10
N LYS A 152 -12.90 3.82 21.85
CA LYS A 152 -12.01 3.90 20.69
C LYS A 152 -12.77 3.73 19.37
N LEU A 153 -13.70 2.79 19.30
CA LEU A 153 -14.54 2.58 18.12
C LEU A 153 -15.40 3.81 17.83
N ARG A 154 -16.08 4.37 18.85
CA ARG A 154 -16.87 5.57 18.70
C ARG A 154 -16.03 6.74 18.20
N ALA A 155 -14.89 7.02 18.84
CA ALA A 155 -13.99 8.10 18.40
C ALA A 155 -13.50 7.89 16.95
N THR A 156 -13.18 6.66 16.57
CA THR A 156 -12.76 6.32 15.19
C THR A 156 -13.88 6.58 14.18
N LEU A 157 -15.10 6.16 14.48
CA LEU A 157 -16.24 6.34 13.58
C LEU A 157 -16.64 7.82 13.47
N ASP A 158 -16.59 8.58 14.57
CA ASP A 158 -16.83 10.03 14.56
C ASP A 158 -15.79 10.77 13.66
N GLU A 159 -14.52 10.31 13.65
CA GLU A 159 -13.50 10.82 12.73
C GLU A 159 -13.82 10.45 11.27
N TYR A 160 -14.17 9.20 10.99
CA TYR A 160 -14.49 8.75 9.64
C TYR A 160 -15.71 9.46 9.05
N ASP A 161 -16.73 9.70 9.86
CA ASP A 161 -17.95 10.42 9.42
C ASP A 161 -17.66 11.85 8.97
N ARG A 162 -16.63 12.53 9.53
CA ARG A 162 -16.20 13.86 9.08
C ARG A 162 -15.61 13.88 7.67
N TRP A 163 -15.05 12.75 7.23
CA TRP A 163 -14.37 12.62 5.95
C TRP A 163 -15.12 11.75 4.93
N LYS A 164 -16.28 11.27 5.28
CA LYS A 164 -17.13 10.44 4.44
C LYS A 164 -17.54 11.14 3.14
N GLY A 165 -17.57 10.36 2.05
CA GLY A 165 -18.01 10.84 0.74
C GLY A 165 -16.94 11.54 -0.10
N ARG A 166 -15.67 11.42 0.27
CA ARG A 166 -14.54 11.81 -0.58
C ARG A 166 -14.27 10.73 -1.62
N ASP A 167 -14.03 11.14 -2.87
CA ASP A 167 -13.81 10.19 -3.99
C ASP A 167 -12.49 9.44 -3.88
N ASN A 168 -11.49 10.06 -3.23
CA ASN A 168 -10.14 9.53 -3.11
C ASN A 168 -9.82 8.96 -1.72
N LEU A 169 -10.78 8.96 -0.77
CA LEU A 169 -10.56 8.49 0.60
C LEU A 169 -11.68 7.57 1.06
N SER A 170 -11.33 6.40 1.56
CA SER A 170 -12.22 5.45 2.24
C SER A 170 -11.57 4.92 3.51
N PHE A 171 -12.29 4.11 4.29
CA PHE A 171 -11.86 3.73 5.63
C PHE A 171 -12.00 2.24 5.90
N MET A 172 -11.11 1.74 6.79
CA MET A 172 -11.15 0.40 7.38
C MET A 172 -11.02 0.52 8.90
N LEU A 173 -11.53 -0.42 9.68
CA LEU A 173 -11.20 -0.52 11.10
C LEU A 173 -9.81 -1.13 11.26
N GLY A 174 -8.97 -0.53 12.10
CA GLY A 174 -7.56 -0.87 12.27
C GLY A 174 -7.22 -1.46 13.65
N PRO A 175 -7.72 -2.64 14.07
CA PRO A 175 -7.16 -3.33 15.24
C PRO A 175 -5.71 -3.69 14.92
N HIS A 176 -4.76 -3.17 15.71
CA HIS A 176 -3.34 -3.17 15.37
C HIS A 176 -2.80 -4.59 15.11
N ALA A 177 -2.86 -5.46 16.10
CA ALA A 177 -2.35 -6.82 16.01
C ALA A 177 -2.97 -7.74 17.08
N PRO A 178 -2.90 -9.08 16.92
CA PRO A 178 -3.42 -10.03 17.91
C PRO A 178 -2.82 -9.87 19.30
N TYR A 179 -1.54 -9.49 19.41
CA TYR A 179 -0.84 -9.33 20.69
C TYR A 179 -1.03 -7.97 21.38
N THR A 180 -1.62 -7.00 20.67
CA THR A 180 -1.92 -5.67 21.23
C THR A 180 -3.41 -5.44 21.47
N CYS A 181 -4.26 -6.34 21.01
CA CYS A 181 -5.71 -6.31 21.14
C CYS A 181 -6.17 -7.61 21.82
N ASP A 182 -6.80 -7.55 22.99
CA ASP A 182 -7.35 -8.76 23.61
C ASP A 182 -8.54 -9.35 22.84
N GLU A 183 -8.96 -10.58 23.17
CA GLU A 183 -10.08 -11.25 22.49
C GLU A 183 -11.39 -10.44 22.58
N GLY A 184 -11.62 -9.76 23.70
CA GLY A 184 -12.81 -8.93 23.90
C GLY A 184 -12.81 -7.75 22.94
N PHE A 185 -11.69 -7.02 22.87
CA PHE A 185 -11.49 -5.91 21.94
C PHE A 185 -11.66 -6.37 20.48
N GLN A 186 -11.03 -7.50 20.11
CA GLN A 186 -11.14 -8.08 18.77
C GLN A 186 -12.61 -8.37 18.38
N ARG A 187 -13.40 -8.95 19.30
CA ARG A 187 -14.82 -9.25 19.05
C ARG A 187 -15.67 -8.00 18.89
N GLU A 188 -15.43 -6.95 19.68
CA GLU A 188 -16.12 -5.67 19.53
C GLU A 188 -15.80 -5.01 18.19
N VAL A 189 -14.53 -4.99 17.78
CA VAL A 189 -14.13 -4.49 16.45
C VAL A 189 -14.80 -5.30 15.33
N ALA A 190 -14.81 -6.63 15.42
CA ALA A 190 -15.47 -7.48 14.44
C ALA A 190 -16.99 -7.27 14.36
N ALA A 191 -17.64 -7.07 15.50
CA ALA A 191 -19.07 -6.77 15.56
C ALA A 191 -19.37 -5.41 14.91
N GLU A 192 -18.57 -4.40 15.23
CA GLU A 192 -18.70 -3.06 14.67
C GLU A 192 -18.41 -3.01 13.17
N ALA A 193 -17.36 -3.70 12.69
CA ALA A 193 -17.05 -3.83 11.28
C ALA A 193 -18.25 -4.37 10.48
N ARG A 194 -18.89 -5.44 10.99
CA ARG A 194 -20.11 -6.00 10.38
C ARG A 194 -21.29 -5.01 10.43
N ARG A 195 -21.47 -4.31 11.54
CA ARG A 195 -22.57 -3.34 11.70
C ARG A 195 -22.46 -2.17 10.71
N GLN A 196 -21.25 -1.68 10.48
CA GLN A 196 -20.97 -0.55 9.61
C GLN A 196 -20.69 -0.96 8.15
N GLY A 197 -20.46 -2.24 7.88
CA GLY A 197 -19.98 -2.71 6.57
C GLY A 197 -18.56 -2.22 6.26
N LEU A 198 -17.73 -2.00 7.29
CA LEU A 198 -16.35 -1.54 7.15
C LEU A 198 -15.41 -2.75 7.04
N PRO A 199 -14.42 -2.70 6.12
CA PRO A 199 -13.33 -3.66 6.07
C PRO A 199 -12.43 -3.56 7.32
N ILE A 200 -11.54 -4.55 7.49
CA ILE A 200 -10.57 -4.61 8.58
C ILE A 200 -9.16 -4.61 8.02
N ASN A 201 -8.25 -3.84 8.63
CA ASN A 201 -6.81 -3.84 8.36
C ASN A 201 -6.06 -4.17 9.65
N THR A 202 -5.18 -5.18 9.65
CA THR A 202 -4.48 -5.65 10.86
C THR A 202 -3.17 -6.35 10.51
N HIS A 203 -2.21 -6.38 11.45
CA HIS A 203 -0.98 -7.17 11.34
C HIS A 203 -1.23 -8.58 11.85
N ILE A 204 -0.67 -9.59 11.17
CA ILE A 204 -0.86 -11.01 11.52
C ILE A 204 0.42 -11.79 11.29
N SER A 205 0.84 -12.56 12.30
CA SER A 205 1.92 -13.54 12.21
C SER A 205 3.22 -12.93 11.65
N GLU A 206 3.56 -11.72 12.10
CA GLU A 206 4.71 -10.97 11.62
C GLU A 206 6.02 -11.55 12.20
N SER A 207 6.06 -11.79 13.50
CA SER A 207 7.29 -12.18 14.21
C SER A 207 7.12 -13.47 15.02
N LEU A 208 8.24 -14.15 15.28
CA LEU A 208 8.25 -15.31 16.18
C LEU A 208 7.84 -14.96 17.61
N ALA A 209 8.08 -13.72 18.05
CA ALA A 209 7.65 -13.23 19.35
C ALA A 209 6.12 -13.18 19.45
N GLU A 210 5.43 -12.68 18.40
CA GLU A 210 3.98 -12.73 18.31
C GLU A 210 3.46 -14.16 18.38
N ILE A 211 4.03 -15.07 17.56
CA ILE A 211 3.64 -16.49 17.55
C ILE A 211 3.75 -17.11 18.94
N GLY A 212 4.88 -16.86 19.64
CA GLY A 212 5.10 -17.33 21.01
C GLY A 212 4.05 -16.79 21.98
N THR A 213 3.83 -15.47 21.96
CA THR A 213 2.88 -14.80 22.84
C THR A 213 1.45 -15.34 22.69
N ILE A 214 0.97 -15.44 21.44
CA ILE A 214 -0.38 -15.93 21.16
C ILE A 214 -0.54 -17.41 21.51
N ARG A 215 0.46 -18.23 21.20
CA ARG A 215 0.44 -19.66 21.55
C ARG A 215 0.41 -19.86 23.07
N ASP A 216 1.25 -19.14 23.81
CA ASP A 216 1.31 -19.26 25.28
C ASP A 216 0.03 -18.79 25.95
N GLN A 217 -0.60 -17.73 25.43
CA GLN A 217 -1.79 -17.13 26.01
C GLN A 217 -3.08 -17.84 25.61
N TYR A 218 -3.21 -18.28 24.34
CA TYR A 218 -4.46 -18.75 23.76
C TYR A 218 -4.41 -20.18 23.21
N GLY A 219 -3.22 -20.80 23.12
CA GLY A 219 -3.04 -22.18 22.65
C GLY A 219 -3.31 -22.39 21.15
N CYS A 220 -3.28 -21.29 20.34
CA CYS A 220 -3.57 -21.32 18.90
C CYS A 220 -2.63 -20.40 18.13
N THR A 221 -2.77 -20.38 16.78
CA THR A 221 -2.03 -19.42 15.94
C THR A 221 -2.71 -18.05 15.96
N PRO A 222 -2.00 -16.95 15.57
CA PRO A 222 -2.62 -15.63 15.40
C PRO A 222 -3.79 -15.66 14.38
N VAL A 223 -3.66 -16.41 13.30
CA VAL A 223 -4.71 -16.56 12.28
C VAL A 223 -5.95 -17.24 12.87
N GLU A 224 -5.78 -18.34 13.60
CA GLU A 224 -6.88 -19.04 14.28
C GLU A 224 -7.56 -18.14 15.31
N LEU A 225 -6.78 -17.33 16.07
CA LEU A 225 -7.34 -16.42 17.06
C LEU A 225 -8.23 -15.35 16.42
N LEU A 226 -7.74 -14.71 15.35
CA LEU A 226 -8.53 -13.70 14.64
C LEU A 226 -9.77 -14.29 13.95
N ASP A 227 -9.67 -15.50 13.42
CA ASP A 227 -10.84 -16.21 12.86
C ASP A 227 -11.89 -16.51 13.93
N LYS A 228 -11.49 -17.07 15.07
CA LYS A 228 -12.34 -17.35 16.23
C LYS A 228 -13.08 -16.08 16.71
N ASN A 229 -12.42 -14.93 16.68
CA ASN A 229 -12.98 -13.65 17.12
C ASN A 229 -13.74 -12.91 15.99
N GLY A 230 -13.81 -13.48 14.78
CA GLY A 230 -14.64 -12.98 13.68
C GLY A 230 -14.03 -11.82 12.90
N LEU A 231 -12.71 -11.62 12.98
CA LEU A 231 -11.99 -10.57 12.27
C LEU A 231 -11.60 -10.98 10.84
N LEU A 232 -11.56 -12.29 10.52
CA LEU A 232 -11.21 -12.75 9.18
C LEU A 232 -12.45 -12.84 8.29
N THR A 233 -12.49 -12.00 7.27
CA THR A 233 -13.53 -11.94 6.23
C THR A 233 -12.91 -11.69 4.87
N ASP A 234 -13.69 -11.74 3.81
CA ASP A 234 -13.27 -11.45 2.43
C ASP A 234 -12.94 -9.97 2.16
N THR A 235 -13.14 -9.10 3.16
CA THR A 235 -12.74 -7.69 3.15
C THR A 235 -11.61 -7.39 4.14
N THR A 236 -11.05 -8.42 4.80
CA THR A 236 -9.93 -8.24 5.73
C THR A 236 -8.62 -8.16 4.98
N VAL A 237 -7.80 -7.16 5.34
CA VAL A 237 -6.42 -6.97 4.91
C VAL A 237 -5.50 -7.41 6.05
N ALA A 238 -4.69 -8.43 5.79
CA ALA A 238 -3.78 -9.07 6.73
C ALA A 238 -2.33 -8.77 6.34
N ALA A 239 -1.68 -7.85 7.05
CA ALA A 239 -0.29 -7.49 6.78
C ALA A 239 0.68 -8.55 7.32
N HIS A 240 1.79 -8.72 6.62
CA HIS A 240 2.93 -9.61 6.88
C HIS A 240 2.68 -11.09 6.61
N CYS A 241 1.95 -11.82 7.43
CA CYS A 241 1.72 -13.27 7.32
C CYS A 241 3.02 -14.06 7.09
N VAL A 242 4.10 -13.71 7.82
CA VAL A 242 5.43 -14.34 7.68
C VAL A 242 5.43 -15.76 8.25
N HIS A 243 4.88 -15.93 9.45
CA HIS A 243 4.92 -17.18 10.22
C HIS A 243 3.55 -17.89 10.22
N VAL A 244 3.00 -18.13 9.06
CA VAL A 244 1.74 -18.87 8.90
C VAL A 244 2.00 -20.33 8.61
N THR A 245 1.17 -21.21 9.18
CA THR A 245 1.17 -22.66 8.92
C THR A 245 0.38 -23.00 7.64
N ASP A 246 0.38 -24.27 7.25
CA ASP A 246 -0.43 -24.74 6.12
C ASP A 246 -1.92 -24.62 6.43
N ASP A 247 -2.33 -24.95 7.64
CA ASP A 247 -3.71 -24.81 8.11
C ASP A 247 -4.15 -23.35 8.15
N ASP A 248 -3.24 -22.42 8.53
CA ASP A 248 -3.49 -20.99 8.47
C ASP A 248 -3.72 -20.52 7.02
N ILE A 249 -2.90 -20.98 6.07
CA ILE A 249 -3.06 -20.65 4.65
C ILE A 249 -4.42 -21.12 4.13
N GLU A 250 -4.83 -22.37 4.47
CA GLU A 250 -6.15 -22.87 4.11
C GLU A 250 -7.28 -22.02 4.73
N LEU A 251 -7.10 -21.57 5.97
CA LEU A 251 -8.06 -20.72 6.65
C LEU A 251 -8.19 -19.34 5.98
N LEU A 252 -7.06 -18.71 5.61
CA LEU A 252 -7.02 -17.45 4.87
C LEU A 252 -7.74 -17.57 3.51
N VAL A 253 -7.55 -18.69 2.80
CA VAL A 253 -8.27 -18.98 1.53
C VAL A 253 -9.77 -19.11 1.79
N ARG A 254 -10.19 -19.91 2.77
CA ARG A 254 -11.62 -20.11 3.09
C ARG A 254 -12.34 -18.82 3.45
N ARG A 255 -11.65 -17.90 4.10
CA ARG A 255 -12.20 -16.59 4.51
C ARG A 255 -12.06 -15.52 3.41
N GLY A 256 -11.31 -15.79 2.33
CA GLY A 256 -11.10 -14.85 1.25
C GLY A 256 -10.23 -13.64 1.62
N VAL A 257 -9.40 -13.78 2.65
CA VAL A 257 -8.56 -12.70 3.19
C VAL A 257 -7.57 -12.18 2.14
N HIS A 258 -7.33 -10.88 2.13
CA HIS A 258 -6.26 -10.24 1.36
C HIS A 258 -4.99 -10.18 2.21
N VAL A 259 -3.98 -10.97 1.87
CA VAL A 259 -2.67 -10.93 2.53
C VAL A 259 -1.81 -9.86 1.89
N VAL A 260 -1.15 -9.02 2.69
CA VAL A 260 -0.19 -8.03 2.19
C VAL A 260 1.20 -8.40 2.67
N THR A 261 2.08 -8.78 1.75
CA THR A 261 3.48 -9.05 2.06
C THR A 261 4.30 -7.76 2.00
N ASN A 262 5.23 -7.60 2.96
CA ASN A 262 6.11 -6.43 3.09
C ASN A 262 7.58 -6.89 3.08
N PRO A 263 8.10 -7.35 1.93
CA PRO A 263 9.33 -8.13 1.90
C PRO A 263 10.55 -7.39 2.45
N VAL A 264 10.72 -6.10 2.16
CA VAL A 264 11.87 -5.33 2.66
C VAL A 264 11.79 -5.14 4.17
N SER A 265 10.64 -4.75 4.71
CA SER A 265 10.43 -4.60 6.17
C SER A 265 10.67 -5.92 6.90
N ASN A 266 10.06 -7.02 6.42
CA ASN A 266 10.23 -8.35 7.01
C ASN A 266 11.70 -8.78 7.05
N LEU A 267 12.46 -8.53 5.98
CA LEU A 267 13.89 -8.83 5.90
C LEU A 267 14.73 -7.92 6.81
N LYS A 268 14.44 -6.63 6.81
CA LYS A 268 15.20 -5.65 7.60
C LYS A 268 15.05 -5.89 9.10
N LEU A 269 13.85 -6.21 9.57
CA LEU A 269 13.57 -6.53 10.96
C LEU A 269 13.91 -7.99 11.34
N ALA A 270 14.49 -8.75 10.39
CA ALA A 270 14.83 -10.16 10.55
C ALA A 270 13.62 -11.05 10.95
N ASN A 271 12.42 -10.64 10.59
CA ASN A 271 11.19 -11.41 10.83
C ASN A 271 11.09 -12.64 9.93
N GLY A 272 11.79 -12.66 8.79
CA GLY A 272 11.82 -13.78 7.85
C GLY A 272 11.15 -13.46 6.51
N VAL A 273 10.67 -14.49 5.82
CA VAL A 273 10.07 -14.38 4.48
C VAL A 273 8.72 -15.07 4.48
N ALA A 274 7.67 -14.32 4.18
CA ALA A 274 6.32 -14.88 4.03
C ALA A 274 6.28 -15.95 2.92
N PRO A 275 5.56 -17.06 3.08
CA PRO A 275 5.55 -18.16 2.11
C PRO A 275 4.68 -17.86 0.88
N VAL A 276 4.95 -16.73 0.20
CA VAL A 276 4.15 -16.20 -0.92
C VAL A 276 3.92 -17.22 -2.04
N PRO A 277 4.92 -17.98 -2.53
CA PRO A 277 4.67 -18.98 -3.58
C PRO A 277 3.64 -20.03 -3.15
N LYS A 278 3.64 -20.43 -1.87
CA LYS A 278 2.69 -21.39 -1.31
C LYS A 278 1.30 -20.79 -1.19
N MET A 279 1.21 -19.55 -0.73
CA MET A 279 -0.05 -18.79 -0.66
C MET A 279 -0.69 -18.63 -2.04
N LEU A 280 0.09 -18.22 -3.06
CA LEU A 280 -0.39 -18.07 -4.44
C LEU A 280 -0.91 -19.41 -5.00
N LYS A 281 -0.14 -20.49 -4.77
CA LYS A 281 -0.55 -21.84 -5.20
C LYS A 281 -1.84 -22.31 -4.52
N ALA A 282 -2.06 -21.94 -3.27
CA ALA A 282 -3.28 -22.24 -2.53
C ALA A 282 -4.47 -21.34 -2.92
N GLY A 283 -4.24 -20.25 -3.65
CA GLY A 283 -5.28 -19.31 -4.08
C GLY A 283 -5.52 -18.14 -3.12
N VAL A 284 -4.59 -17.85 -2.22
CA VAL A 284 -4.63 -16.63 -1.38
C VAL A 284 -4.47 -15.39 -2.27
N ARG A 285 -5.24 -14.36 -2.01
CA ARG A 285 -5.09 -13.04 -2.65
C ARG A 285 -3.94 -12.30 -2.00
N VAL A 286 -2.77 -12.32 -2.63
CA VAL A 286 -1.57 -11.65 -2.12
C VAL A 286 -1.42 -10.31 -2.79
N ALA A 287 -1.23 -9.24 -1.99
CA ALA A 287 -0.87 -7.89 -2.40
C ALA A 287 0.51 -7.50 -1.84
N LEU A 288 1.03 -6.36 -2.23
CA LEU A 288 2.35 -5.85 -1.87
C LEU A 288 2.24 -4.55 -1.08
N GLY A 289 3.01 -4.41 -0.02
CA GLY A 289 3.13 -3.19 0.77
C GLY A 289 4.57 -2.88 1.14
N THR A 290 4.83 -1.64 1.51
CA THR A 290 6.17 -1.22 1.96
C THR A 290 6.32 -1.30 3.47
N ASP A 291 5.21 -1.31 4.21
CA ASP A 291 5.20 -1.01 5.63
C ASP A 291 5.71 0.42 5.91
N SER A 292 6.21 0.72 7.09
CA SER A 292 6.68 2.05 7.45
C SER A 292 8.06 2.40 6.86
N ALA A 293 8.32 3.69 6.69
CA ALA A 293 9.67 4.14 6.35
C ALA A 293 10.69 3.98 7.51
N SER A 294 10.25 3.61 8.71
CA SER A 294 11.15 3.26 9.82
C SER A 294 11.60 1.81 9.78
N SER A 295 10.77 0.91 9.26
CA SER A 295 11.10 -0.52 9.10
C SER A 295 11.64 -0.88 7.71
N ASN A 296 11.46 0.00 6.71
CA ASN A 296 11.86 -0.20 5.31
C ASN A 296 12.89 0.81 4.81
N ASN A 297 12.84 2.05 5.28
CA ASN A 297 13.54 3.25 4.80
C ASN A 297 13.09 3.79 3.43
N SER A 298 12.10 3.15 2.77
CA SER A 298 11.58 3.59 1.47
C SER A 298 10.11 3.21 1.32
N LEU A 299 9.35 4.03 0.57
CA LEU A 299 7.97 3.72 0.15
C LEU A 299 7.89 3.42 -1.36
N ASN A 300 8.98 2.92 -1.93
CA ASN A 300 9.13 2.65 -3.35
C ASN A 300 8.68 1.23 -3.71
N MET A 301 7.54 1.12 -4.38
CA MET A 301 6.94 -0.15 -4.77
C MET A 301 7.73 -0.93 -5.84
N PHE A 302 8.57 -0.28 -6.68
CA PHE A 302 9.47 -1.00 -7.58
C PHE A 302 10.55 -1.75 -6.81
N ARG A 303 11.07 -1.16 -5.73
CA ARG A 303 12.01 -1.85 -4.84
C ARG A 303 11.36 -3.07 -4.19
N GLU A 304 10.15 -2.92 -3.66
CA GLU A 304 9.40 -4.02 -3.07
C GLU A 304 9.15 -5.14 -4.09
N LEU A 305 8.71 -4.79 -5.30
CA LEU A 305 8.46 -5.72 -6.38
C LEU A 305 9.73 -6.52 -6.74
N SER A 306 10.87 -5.84 -6.86
CA SER A 306 12.14 -6.49 -7.15
C SER A 306 12.56 -7.46 -6.03
N VAL A 307 12.49 -7.02 -4.77
CA VAL A 307 12.83 -7.87 -3.62
C VAL A 307 11.88 -9.06 -3.52
N LEU A 308 10.57 -8.84 -3.67
CA LEU A 308 9.58 -9.92 -3.70
C LEU A 308 9.95 -10.99 -4.72
N ALA A 309 10.20 -10.59 -5.97
CA ALA A 309 10.50 -11.54 -7.02
C ALA A 309 11.83 -12.29 -6.81
N LEU A 310 12.86 -11.61 -6.30
CA LEU A 310 14.20 -12.18 -6.14
C LEU A 310 14.34 -13.08 -4.91
N VAL A 311 13.78 -12.67 -3.75
CA VAL A 311 13.93 -13.41 -2.50
C VAL A 311 13.33 -14.80 -2.61
N HIS A 312 12.15 -14.92 -3.23
CA HIS A 312 11.48 -16.21 -3.37
C HIS A 312 12.22 -17.16 -4.31
N LYS A 313 12.79 -16.63 -5.41
CA LYS A 313 13.64 -17.44 -6.30
C LYS A 313 14.88 -17.98 -5.56
N GLY A 314 15.52 -17.13 -4.76
CA GLY A 314 16.71 -17.52 -3.99
C GLY A 314 16.42 -18.59 -2.94
N ILE A 315 15.34 -18.44 -2.16
CA ILE A 315 14.99 -19.36 -1.07
C ILE A 315 14.48 -20.71 -1.60
N SER A 316 13.64 -20.69 -2.64
CA SER A 316 13.06 -21.91 -3.20
C SER A 316 13.97 -22.64 -4.18
N HIS A 317 15.11 -22.04 -4.58
CA HIS A 317 15.97 -22.53 -5.66
C HIS A 317 15.19 -22.75 -6.98
N ASP A 318 14.13 -21.95 -7.20
CA ASP A 318 13.27 -22.00 -8.37
C ASP A 318 13.18 -20.60 -9.03
N ALA A 319 13.75 -20.47 -10.22
CA ALA A 319 13.73 -19.21 -10.98
C ALA A 319 12.30 -18.78 -11.42
N GLN A 320 11.32 -19.66 -11.32
CA GLN A 320 9.91 -19.39 -11.65
C GLN A 320 9.07 -19.01 -10.41
N ALA A 321 9.61 -19.12 -9.22
CA ALA A 321 8.91 -18.66 -8.00
C ALA A 321 8.69 -17.15 -8.08
N VAL A 322 7.46 -16.71 -8.05
CA VAL A 322 6.99 -15.31 -8.21
C VAL A 322 7.61 -14.66 -9.47
N THR A 323 6.99 -14.93 -10.60
CA THR A 323 7.38 -14.35 -11.89
C THR A 323 7.19 -12.83 -11.91
N ALA A 324 7.86 -12.14 -12.85
CA ALA A 324 7.68 -10.69 -13.04
C ALA A 324 6.21 -10.28 -13.22
N ARG A 325 5.45 -11.09 -13.98
CA ARG A 325 4.02 -10.85 -14.23
C ARG A 325 3.17 -11.05 -12.98
N GLU A 326 3.41 -12.08 -12.21
CA GLU A 326 2.72 -12.31 -10.92
C GLU A 326 3.05 -11.16 -9.95
N GLY A 327 4.33 -10.78 -9.84
CA GLY A 327 4.76 -9.65 -9.00
C GLY A 327 4.08 -8.34 -9.39
N LEU A 328 3.97 -8.03 -10.68
CA LEU A 328 3.26 -6.82 -11.13
C LEU A 328 1.75 -6.89 -10.80
N THR A 329 1.13 -8.05 -10.95
CA THR A 329 -0.28 -8.25 -10.56
C THR A 329 -0.48 -8.05 -9.05
N ILE A 330 0.46 -8.53 -8.24
CA ILE A 330 0.49 -8.36 -6.78
C ILE A 330 0.61 -6.87 -6.42
N ALA A 331 1.45 -6.11 -7.14
CA ALA A 331 1.71 -4.69 -6.89
C ALA A 331 0.66 -3.73 -7.50
N THR A 332 -0.31 -4.24 -8.27
CA THR A 332 -1.34 -3.42 -8.93
C THR A 332 -2.74 -3.93 -8.64
N LYS A 333 -3.25 -4.90 -9.43
CA LYS A 333 -4.61 -5.43 -9.34
C LYS A 333 -4.96 -5.98 -7.97
N ASN A 334 -4.07 -6.81 -7.38
CA ASN A 334 -4.36 -7.41 -6.08
C ASN A 334 -4.37 -6.38 -4.95
N GLY A 335 -3.48 -5.37 -5.01
CA GLY A 335 -3.52 -4.22 -4.11
C GLY A 335 -4.83 -3.43 -4.22
N ALA A 336 -5.31 -3.21 -5.44
CA ALA A 336 -6.60 -2.57 -5.68
C ALA A 336 -7.77 -3.37 -5.06
N LEU A 337 -7.77 -4.69 -5.25
CA LEU A 337 -8.77 -5.57 -4.63
C LEU A 337 -8.71 -5.54 -3.10
N ALA A 338 -7.52 -5.45 -2.50
CA ALA A 338 -7.34 -5.27 -1.05
C ALA A 338 -7.92 -3.93 -0.55
N MET A 339 -7.90 -2.88 -1.39
CA MET A 339 -8.58 -1.60 -1.11
C MET A 339 -10.11 -1.66 -1.29
N GLY A 340 -10.67 -2.81 -1.67
CA GLY A 340 -12.08 -2.95 -2.02
C GLY A 340 -12.45 -2.35 -3.39
N ARG A 341 -11.45 -2.15 -4.30
CA ARG A 341 -11.62 -1.52 -5.61
C ARG A 341 -11.34 -2.52 -6.73
N SER A 342 -12.32 -2.73 -7.62
CA SER A 342 -12.17 -3.55 -8.82
C SER A 342 -12.05 -2.73 -10.11
N ASP A 343 -12.10 -1.41 -9.97
CA ASP A 343 -12.12 -0.42 -11.04
C ASP A 343 -10.81 0.36 -11.17
N ILE A 344 -9.75 -0.06 -10.48
CA ILE A 344 -8.36 0.42 -10.61
C ILE A 344 -7.40 -0.79 -10.71
N GLY A 345 -6.10 -0.53 -10.91
CA GLY A 345 -5.07 -1.58 -10.97
C GLY A 345 -4.96 -2.33 -12.29
N GLU A 346 -5.78 -2.00 -13.27
CA GLU A 346 -5.71 -2.50 -14.66
C GLU A 346 -6.08 -1.38 -15.65
N LEU A 347 -5.35 -1.29 -16.77
CA LEU A 347 -5.66 -0.35 -17.85
C LEU A 347 -6.70 -0.96 -18.79
N LYS A 348 -7.98 -0.73 -18.49
CA LYS A 348 -9.08 -1.19 -19.35
C LYS A 348 -10.20 -0.15 -19.41
N PRO A 349 -10.93 -0.06 -20.54
CA PRO A 349 -12.07 0.85 -20.64
C PRO A 349 -13.08 0.66 -19.50
N GLY A 350 -13.58 1.78 -18.97
CA GLY A 350 -14.49 1.84 -17.83
C GLY A 350 -13.82 1.87 -16.46
N ASN A 351 -12.53 1.55 -16.35
CA ASN A 351 -11.78 1.71 -15.11
C ASN A 351 -11.46 3.19 -14.85
N VAL A 352 -11.28 3.52 -13.58
CA VAL A 352 -10.75 4.80 -13.15
C VAL A 352 -9.32 4.96 -13.65
N ALA A 353 -9.00 6.15 -14.14
CA ALA A 353 -7.68 6.45 -14.70
C ALA A 353 -6.65 6.71 -13.59
N ASP A 354 -6.26 5.65 -12.88
CA ASP A 354 -5.14 5.60 -11.95
C ASP A 354 -3.98 4.91 -12.68
N MET A 355 -3.01 5.69 -13.17
CA MET A 355 -1.96 5.19 -14.06
C MET A 355 -0.69 6.02 -13.99
N VAL A 356 0.40 5.44 -14.49
CA VAL A 356 1.74 6.03 -14.44
C VAL A 356 2.41 5.93 -15.82
N VAL A 357 3.01 7.03 -16.25
CA VAL A 357 3.88 7.08 -17.43
C VAL A 357 5.34 7.00 -17.00
N LEU A 358 6.07 6.05 -17.56
CA LEU A 358 7.50 5.87 -17.35
C LEU A 358 8.27 6.28 -18.61
N ASP A 359 9.37 7.01 -18.41
CA ASP A 359 10.37 7.33 -19.44
C ASP A 359 11.27 6.10 -19.65
N LEU A 360 11.26 5.54 -20.85
CA LEU A 360 12.12 4.40 -21.22
C LEU A 360 13.50 4.81 -21.70
N ASP A 361 13.72 6.11 -21.99
CA ASP A 361 15.04 6.62 -22.38
C ASP A 361 15.94 6.85 -21.15
N ARG A 362 16.06 5.78 -20.36
CA ARG A 362 16.92 5.70 -19.17
C ARG A 362 17.88 4.53 -19.30
N PRO A 363 19.15 4.68 -18.86
CA PRO A 363 20.15 3.61 -19.02
C PRO A 363 19.74 2.27 -18.41
N ASN A 364 19.03 2.28 -17.26
CA ASN A 364 18.57 1.07 -16.59
C ASN A 364 17.34 0.42 -17.25
N MET A 365 16.63 1.15 -18.12
CA MET A 365 15.48 0.63 -18.87
C MET A 365 15.84 0.14 -20.27
N GLN A 366 17.06 0.37 -20.75
CA GLN A 366 17.50 -0.01 -22.09
C GLN A 366 18.43 -1.24 -22.09
N PRO A 367 18.30 -2.14 -23.07
CA PRO A 367 17.21 -2.25 -24.05
C PRO A 367 15.92 -2.85 -23.44
N VAL A 368 14.76 -2.44 -23.93
CA VAL A 368 13.46 -2.99 -23.50
C VAL A 368 13.17 -4.27 -24.29
N ASN A 369 13.73 -5.41 -23.86
CA ASN A 369 13.47 -6.71 -24.48
C ASN A 369 12.16 -7.36 -23.97
N ASP A 370 11.91 -7.28 -22.68
CA ASP A 370 10.67 -7.70 -22.02
C ASP A 370 10.21 -6.57 -21.08
N PRO A 371 9.13 -5.84 -21.44
CA PRO A 371 8.63 -4.73 -20.65
C PRO A 371 8.22 -5.10 -19.21
N ILE A 372 7.65 -6.29 -19.03
CA ILE A 372 7.21 -6.73 -17.69
C ILE A 372 8.43 -7.10 -16.83
N ALA A 373 9.42 -7.76 -17.40
CA ALA A 373 10.67 -8.05 -16.70
C ALA A 373 11.43 -6.74 -16.36
N ALA A 374 11.42 -5.75 -17.26
CA ALA A 374 12.02 -4.45 -17.00
C ALA A 374 11.39 -3.76 -15.79
N LEU A 375 10.05 -3.80 -15.62
CA LEU A 375 9.35 -3.26 -14.45
C LEU A 375 9.74 -3.96 -13.15
N ALA A 376 9.89 -5.29 -13.18
CA ALA A 376 10.16 -6.07 -11.97
C ALA A 376 11.64 -6.07 -11.56
N TYR A 377 12.58 -5.94 -12.50
CA TYR A 377 14.01 -6.17 -12.22
C TYR A 377 14.90 -4.98 -12.51
N SER A 378 14.48 -4.05 -13.38
CA SER A 378 15.31 -2.92 -13.82
C SER A 378 14.80 -1.57 -13.33
N ALA A 379 13.48 -1.39 -13.27
CA ALA A 379 12.88 -0.15 -12.79
C ALA A 379 13.18 0.08 -11.31
N ASN A 380 13.39 1.35 -10.96
CA ASN A 380 13.66 1.76 -9.58
C ASN A 380 12.87 3.01 -9.15
N GLY A 381 11.91 3.46 -9.99
CA GLY A 381 11.04 4.62 -9.74
C GLY A 381 11.59 5.94 -10.28
N SER A 382 12.87 6.03 -10.66
CA SER A 382 13.43 7.26 -11.25
C SER A 382 12.90 7.53 -12.67
N GLU A 383 12.34 6.51 -13.32
CA GLU A 383 11.74 6.54 -14.65
C GLU A 383 10.33 7.13 -14.64
N VAL A 384 9.69 7.20 -13.50
CA VAL A 384 8.32 7.73 -13.36
C VAL A 384 8.32 9.20 -13.75
N GLU A 385 7.64 9.53 -14.84
CA GLU A 385 7.55 10.89 -15.37
C GLU A 385 6.24 11.56 -14.98
N THR A 386 5.13 10.83 -15.14
CA THR A 386 3.78 11.38 -14.91
C THR A 386 2.95 10.41 -14.08
N ALA A 387 2.26 10.91 -13.06
CA ALA A 387 1.32 10.16 -12.24
C ALA A 387 -0.08 10.76 -12.38
N ILE A 388 -1.05 9.92 -12.72
CA ILE A 388 -2.46 10.27 -12.93
C ILE A 388 -3.30 9.49 -11.92
N VAL A 389 -4.16 10.18 -11.17
CA VAL A 389 -5.08 9.58 -10.19
C VAL A 389 -6.49 10.13 -10.42
N GLY A 390 -7.45 9.25 -10.67
CA GLY A 390 -8.81 9.65 -11.00
C GLY A 390 -8.90 10.56 -12.22
N GLY A 391 -8.02 10.37 -13.22
CA GLY A 391 -7.92 11.22 -14.41
C GLY A 391 -7.37 12.63 -14.13
N ARG A 392 -6.82 12.89 -12.95
CA ARG A 392 -6.11 14.13 -12.59
C ARG A 392 -4.61 13.90 -12.62
N ILE A 393 -3.87 14.76 -13.29
CA ILE A 393 -2.41 14.71 -13.29
C ILE A 393 -1.92 15.28 -11.95
N LEU A 394 -1.33 14.47 -11.09
CA LEU A 394 -0.77 14.89 -9.81
C LEU A 394 0.72 15.15 -9.88
N MET A 395 1.41 14.51 -10.83
CA MET A 395 2.81 14.76 -11.16
C MET A 395 2.98 14.75 -12.68
N GLU A 396 3.71 15.70 -13.22
CA GLU A 396 4.07 15.78 -14.64
C GLU A 396 5.54 16.17 -14.81
N ASN A 397 6.28 15.49 -15.67
CA ASN A 397 7.71 15.70 -15.88
C ASN A 397 8.52 15.67 -14.56
N ARG A 398 8.09 14.80 -13.61
CA ARG A 398 8.62 14.65 -12.24
C ARG A 398 8.37 15.87 -11.32
N GLU A 399 7.56 16.84 -11.75
CA GLU A 399 7.12 17.95 -10.92
C GLU A 399 5.77 17.62 -10.30
N LEU A 400 5.69 17.67 -8.96
CA LEU A 400 4.45 17.49 -8.21
C LEU A 400 3.58 18.74 -8.37
N LEU A 401 2.31 18.57 -8.78
CA LEU A 401 1.42 19.68 -9.08
C LEU A 401 0.53 20.10 -7.89
N THR A 402 0.43 19.25 -6.87
CA THR A 402 -0.45 19.46 -5.71
C THR A 402 0.32 19.56 -4.39
N ILE A 403 1.65 19.36 -4.40
CA ILE A 403 2.49 19.31 -3.21
C ILE A 403 3.67 20.28 -3.36
N GLU A 404 3.81 21.19 -2.42
CA GLU A 404 4.96 22.12 -2.33
C GLU A 404 6.16 21.39 -1.71
N ARG A 405 6.99 20.78 -2.53
CA ARG A 405 8.11 19.93 -2.11
C ARG A 405 9.02 20.57 -1.05
N GLU A 406 9.47 21.80 -1.30
CA GLU A 406 10.40 22.51 -0.42
C GLU A 406 9.78 22.76 0.97
N ARG A 407 8.50 23.08 1.01
CA ARG A 407 7.76 23.28 2.25
C ARG A 407 7.64 21.97 3.05
N VAL A 408 7.28 20.87 2.40
CA VAL A 408 7.19 19.55 3.06
C VAL A 408 8.52 19.18 3.70
N ILE A 409 9.63 19.29 2.95
CA ILE A 409 10.96 18.97 3.45
C ILE A 409 11.33 19.89 4.64
N TYR A 410 11.05 21.17 4.54
CA TYR A 410 11.34 22.14 5.61
C TYR A 410 10.57 21.81 6.91
N GLU A 411 9.26 21.58 6.83
CA GLU A 411 8.44 21.29 8.01
C GLU A 411 8.84 19.94 8.65
N VAL A 412 9.09 18.91 7.84
CA VAL A 412 9.56 17.61 8.35
C VAL A 412 10.92 17.74 9.03
N SER A 413 11.86 18.53 8.48
CA SER A 413 13.16 18.77 9.12
C SER A 413 13.01 19.40 10.51
N LYS A 414 12.14 20.40 10.67
CA LYS A 414 11.83 21.00 11.97
C LYS A 414 11.22 20.03 12.97
N ILE A 415 10.34 19.14 12.48
CA ILE A 415 9.76 18.09 13.31
C ILE A 415 10.86 17.15 13.80
N CYS A 416 11.72 16.68 12.90
CA CYS A 416 12.85 15.80 13.24
C CYS A 416 13.78 16.39 14.29
N GLU A 417 14.14 17.68 14.16
CA GLU A 417 14.92 18.40 15.18
C GLU A 417 14.19 18.43 16.54
N ARG A 418 12.88 18.72 16.56
CA ARG A 418 12.09 18.82 17.80
C ARG A 418 11.95 17.48 18.53
N ILE A 419 11.71 16.38 17.78
CA ILE A 419 11.54 15.06 18.40
C ILE A 419 12.84 14.31 18.65
N GLY A 420 13.97 14.78 18.08
CA GLY A 420 15.31 14.25 18.30
C GLY A 420 15.58 12.98 17.46
N THR A 421 15.17 12.97 16.18
CA THR A 421 15.52 11.94 15.20
C THR A 421 16.78 12.30 14.39
N VAL A 422 17.21 13.52 14.43
CA VAL A 422 18.46 14.06 13.85
C VAL A 422 19.22 14.87 14.89
#